data_67a8ffc336f117f6a2b7e457df48ee9f
#
_entry.id   67a8ffc336f117f6a2b7e457df48ee9f
#
_cell.length_a   1.000
_cell.length_b   1.000
_cell.length_c   1.000
_cell.angle_alpha   90.00
_cell.angle_beta   90.00
_cell.angle_gamma   90.00
#
_symmetry.space_group_name_H-M   'P 1'
#
loop_
_entity.id
_entity.type
_entity.pdbx_description
1 polymer ?
#
loop_
_entity_poly.entity_id
_entity_poly.type
_entity_poly.pdbx_seq_one_letter_code
_entity_poly.pdbx_strand_id
1 'polypeptide(L)'
;QIFSTYIQVNYNDYKQAEKLLEFVKPLPEDTDKIVTYDLVVSTNTGFSTTECTSSRNIDIDVKKNYNDDLPYDKYKEFCEKDGSGLALMFGIPGSGKTSLIKKLIYDCSDTNFYIMDFSMLQNIISGQFLSFLLGLRNAVIIMEDCEYVLKRRDTHENPLINSLLNITDGLVGDALNIRFLCTFNAAL
;
A
#
# COMPACT_ATOMS: atom_id res chain seq x y z
N GLN A 1 -4.89 -17.40 7.27
CA GLN A 1 -4.89 -18.43 8.33
C GLN A 1 -4.80 -17.71 9.66
N ILE A 2 -5.89 -17.73 10.43
CA ILE A 2 -5.88 -17.17 11.79
C ILE A 2 -5.17 -18.19 12.67
N PHE A 3 -3.97 -17.87 13.13
CA PHE A 3 -3.30 -18.64 14.16
C PHE A 3 -3.84 -18.19 15.52
N SER A 4 -4.67 -19.01 16.15
CA SER A 4 -5.04 -18.80 17.56
C SER A 4 -4.04 -19.51 18.45
N THR A 5 -3.36 -18.77 19.32
CA THR A 5 -2.53 -19.34 20.36
C THR A 5 -3.40 -19.53 21.59
N TYR A 6 -3.47 -20.74 22.10
CA TYR A 6 -4.17 -21.03 23.36
C TYR A 6 -3.22 -21.68 24.36
N ILE A 7 -3.44 -21.38 25.63
CA ILE A 7 -2.73 -22.01 26.74
C ILE A 7 -3.72 -22.91 27.46
N GLN A 8 -3.41 -24.21 27.50
CA GLN A 8 -4.21 -25.18 28.25
C GLN A 8 -3.52 -25.46 29.59
N VAL A 9 -4.25 -25.24 30.71
CA VAL A 9 -3.76 -25.52 32.02
C VAL A 9 -4.51 -26.72 32.57
N ASN A 10 -3.79 -27.81 32.84
CA ASN A 10 -4.32 -28.96 33.56
C ASN A 10 -4.06 -28.76 35.05
N TYR A 11 -5.08 -28.84 35.87
CA TYR A 11 -4.97 -28.55 37.31
C TYR A 11 -5.70 -29.59 38.18
N ASN A 12 -5.15 -29.82 39.35
CA ASN A 12 -5.79 -30.61 40.40
C ASN A 12 -6.39 -29.70 41.51
N ASP A 13 -6.07 -28.42 41.55
CA ASP A 13 -6.56 -27.42 42.47
C ASP A 13 -7.04 -26.17 41.72
N TYR A 14 -8.34 -25.91 41.80
CA TYR A 14 -9.00 -24.79 41.12
C TYR A 14 -8.42 -23.43 41.54
N LYS A 15 -8.10 -23.24 42.83
CA LYS A 15 -7.54 -21.96 43.33
C LYS A 15 -6.15 -21.66 42.78
N GLN A 16 -5.34 -22.69 42.50
CA GLN A 16 -4.05 -22.52 41.87
C GLN A 16 -4.20 -22.21 40.38
N ALA A 17 -5.16 -22.83 39.71
CA ALA A 17 -5.48 -22.55 38.31
C ALA A 17 -5.99 -21.11 38.11
N GLU A 18 -6.84 -20.63 39.04
CA GLU A 18 -7.36 -19.26 39.02
C GLU A 18 -6.25 -18.20 39.18
N LYS A 19 -5.30 -18.44 40.11
CA LYS A 19 -4.10 -17.60 40.25
C LYS A 19 -3.20 -17.62 39.03
N LEU A 20 -3.04 -18.76 38.39
CA LEU A 20 -2.27 -18.90 37.14
C LEU A 20 -2.94 -18.16 35.98
N LEU A 21 -4.28 -18.26 35.89
CA LEU A 21 -5.06 -17.51 34.91
C LEU A 21 -5.03 -15.99 35.16
N GLU A 22 -4.96 -15.54 36.40
CA GLU A 22 -4.75 -14.13 36.75
C GLU A 22 -3.34 -13.65 36.40
N PHE A 23 -2.34 -14.51 36.50
CA PHE A 23 -0.96 -14.20 36.10
C PHE A 23 -0.77 -14.22 34.57
N VAL A 24 -1.53 -15.09 33.88
CA VAL A 24 -1.60 -15.19 32.40
C VAL A 24 -2.63 -14.22 31.81
N LYS A 25 -3.22 -13.32 32.65
CA LYS A 25 -4.04 -12.22 32.12
C LYS A 25 -3.27 -11.46 31.05
N PRO A 26 -3.93 -11.12 29.95
CA PRO A 26 -3.33 -10.98 28.65
C PRO A 26 -2.09 -10.10 28.73
N LEU A 27 -0.97 -10.65 28.34
CA LEU A 27 0.05 -9.83 27.70
C LEU A 27 -0.74 -8.87 26.81
N PRO A 28 -0.56 -7.54 26.93
CA PRO A 28 -1.19 -6.64 26.01
C PRO A 28 -1.05 -7.31 24.66
N GLU A 29 -2.16 -7.49 23.97
CA GLU A 29 -2.09 -7.89 22.58
C GLU A 29 -1.16 -6.87 21.96
N ASP A 30 0.11 -7.22 21.91
CA ASP A 30 1.05 -6.62 21.01
C ASP A 30 0.51 -7.11 19.65
N THR A 31 -0.59 -6.51 19.25
CA THR A 31 -1.06 -6.58 17.89
C THR A 31 0.02 -5.88 17.13
N ASP A 32 1.09 -6.64 16.84
CA ASP A 32 2.02 -6.26 15.79
C ASP A 32 1.15 -5.84 14.63
N LYS A 33 1.11 -4.52 14.42
CA LYS A 33 0.29 -3.95 13.37
C LYS A 33 0.85 -4.49 12.06
N ILE A 34 0.29 -5.62 11.63
CA ILE A 34 0.68 -6.31 10.41
C ILE A 34 0.09 -5.51 9.25
N VAL A 35 0.95 -5.06 8.37
CA VAL A 35 0.56 -4.43 7.11
C VAL A 35 0.60 -5.50 6.04
N THR A 36 -0.53 -5.72 5.38
CA THR A 36 -0.67 -6.65 4.27
C THR A 36 -0.88 -5.87 2.97
N TYR A 37 -0.16 -6.24 1.95
CA TYR A 37 -0.27 -5.70 0.60
C TYR A 37 0.14 -6.76 -0.42
N ASP A 38 -0.26 -6.59 -1.66
CA ASP A 38 0.13 -7.49 -2.74
C ASP A 38 1.27 -6.90 -3.58
N LEU A 39 2.25 -7.72 -3.90
CA LEU A 39 3.29 -7.39 -4.87
C LEU A 39 2.85 -7.85 -6.26
N VAL A 40 2.81 -6.95 -7.23
CA VAL A 40 2.57 -7.28 -8.63
C VAL A 40 3.85 -7.83 -9.24
N VAL A 41 3.76 -9.00 -9.85
CA VAL A 41 4.89 -9.67 -10.51
C VAL A 41 4.55 -9.98 -11.95
N SER A 42 5.52 -9.78 -12.84
CA SER A 42 5.43 -10.19 -14.24
C SER A 42 5.80 -11.66 -14.36
N THR A 43 5.00 -12.42 -15.08
CA THR A 43 5.21 -13.84 -15.35
C THR A 43 5.27 -14.10 -16.86
N ASN A 44 5.66 -15.30 -17.25
CA ASN A 44 5.69 -15.67 -18.68
C ASN A 44 4.30 -15.66 -19.34
N THR A 45 3.23 -15.73 -18.54
CA THR A 45 1.83 -15.79 -19.02
C THR A 45 1.06 -14.47 -18.77
N GLY A 46 1.71 -13.44 -18.24
CA GLY A 46 1.07 -12.15 -17.92
C GLY A 46 1.48 -11.60 -16.56
N PHE A 47 0.53 -11.15 -15.78
CA PHE A 47 0.74 -10.56 -14.45
C PHE A 47 0.01 -11.36 -13.39
N SER A 48 0.60 -11.41 -12.21
CA SER A 48 -0.01 -12.02 -11.02
C SER A 48 0.31 -11.20 -9.78
N THR A 49 -0.34 -11.51 -8.67
CA THR A 49 -0.06 -10.90 -7.38
C THR A 49 0.47 -11.93 -6.39
N THR A 50 1.29 -11.46 -5.46
CA THR A 50 1.81 -12.25 -4.34
C THR A 50 1.59 -11.45 -3.07
N GLU A 51 0.85 -12.02 -2.12
CA GLU A 51 0.61 -11.40 -0.82
C GLU A 51 1.92 -11.27 -0.04
N CYS A 52 2.15 -10.10 0.49
CA CYS A 52 3.28 -9.75 1.34
C CYS A 52 2.78 -9.18 2.66
N THR A 53 3.42 -9.57 3.74
CA THR A 53 3.14 -9.04 5.07
C THR A 53 4.37 -8.36 5.64
N SER A 54 4.18 -7.24 6.31
CA SER A 54 5.23 -6.54 7.04
C SER A 54 4.86 -6.46 8.50
N SER A 55 5.64 -7.12 9.35
CA SER A 55 5.46 -7.16 10.80
C SER A 55 6.14 -6.01 11.55
N ARG A 56 6.70 -5.02 10.86
CA ARG A 56 7.35 -3.89 11.52
C ARG A 56 6.30 -2.96 12.09
N ASN A 57 6.40 -2.72 13.40
CA ASN A 57 5.58 -1.76 14.13
C ASN A 57 5.63 -0.39 13.41
N ILE A 58 4.47 0.06 12.91
CA ILE A 58 4.35 1.34 12.22
C ILE A 58 3.73 2.33 13.21
N ASP A 59 4.43 2.57 14.30
CA ASP A 59 4.08 3.63 15.23
C ASP A 59 4.67 4.98 14.73
N ILE A 60 4.11 5.45 13.62
CA ILE A 60 4.49 6.73 13.03
C ILE A 60 3.47 7.78 13.48
N ASP A 61 3.92 8.68 14.33
CA ASP A 61 3.20 9.91 14.62
C ASP A 61 3.48 10.92 13.49
N VAL A 62 2.52 11.05 12.58
CA VAL A 62 2.67 11.91 11.40
C VAL A 62 3.00 13.34 11.79
N LYS A 63 2.37 13.87 12.85
CA LYS A 63 2.60 15.26 13.31
C LYS A 63 3.98 15.49 13.89
N LYS A 64 4.61 14.47 14.45
CA LYS A 64 5.97 14.58 15.01
C LYS A 64 7.07 14.31 14.00
N ASN A 65 6.79 13.45 13.01
CA ASN A 65 7.80 12.95 12.09
C ASN A 65 7.84 13.69 10.75
N TYR A 66 6.79 14.47 10.43
CA TYR A 66 6.67 15.21 9.17
C TYR A 66 6.33 16.68 9.44
N ASN A 67 6.51 17.51 8.42
CA ASN A 67 6.15 18.92 8.50
C ASN A 67 4.63 19.10 8.61
N ASP A 68 4.20 20.19 9.23
CA ASP A 68 2.78 20.51 9.46
C ASP A 68 1.96 20.68 8.16
N ASP A 69 2.64 20.95 7.04
CA ASP A 69 2.05 21.13 5.72
C ASP A 69 1.87 19.81 4.95
N LEU A 70 2.30 18.66 5.49
CA LEU A 70 2.06 17.36 4.86
C LEU A 70 0.55 17.07 4.80
N PRO A 71 -0.05 16.93 3.62
CA PRO A 71 -1.47 16.70 3.48
C PRO A 71 -1.86 15.23 3.70
N TYR A 72 -1.53 14.67 4.89
CA TYR A 72 -1.74 13.26 5.19
C TYR A 72 -3.20 12.83 5.03
N ASP A 73 -4.13 13.64 5.56
CA ASP A 73 -5.56 13.33 5.49
C ASP A 73 -6.08 13.29 4.05
N LYS A 74 -5.50 14.10 3.15
CA LYS A 74 -5.84 14.05 1.72
C LYS A 74 -5.33 12.78 1.06
N TYR A 75 -4.14 12.28 1.44
CA TYR A 75 -3.66 10.98 0.95
C TYR A 75 -4.53 9.84 1.46
N LYS A 76 -4.96 9.90 2.72
CA LYS A 76 -5.86 8.91 3.29
C LYS A 76 -7.21 8.91 2.58
N GLU A 77 -7.85 10.08 2.44
CA GLU A 77 -9.08 10.25 1.69
C GLU A 77 -8.94 9.74 0.25
N PHE A 78 -7.82 10.04 -0.42
CA PHE A 78 -7.52 9.54 -1.75
C PHE A 78 -7.46 8.01 -1.81
N CYS A 79 -6.90 7.35 -0.80
CA CYS A 79 -6.84 5.89 -0.72
C CYS A 79 -8.21 5.24 -0.44
N GLU A 80 -9.07 5.91 0.31
CA GLU A 80 -10.36 5.36 0.77
C GLU A 80 -11.53 5.66 -0.18
N LYS A 81 -11.44 6.74 -0.99
CA LYS A 81 -12.53 7.14 -1.88
C LYS A 81 -12.73 6.18 -3.05
N ASP A 82 -13.95 6.09 -3.53
CA ASP A 82 -14.24 5.48 -4.82
C ASP A 82 -13.75 6.34 -6.00
N GLY A 83 -13.49 5.67 -7.11
CA GLY A 83 -13.06 6.31 -8.35
C GLY A 83 -11.60 6.08 -8.67
N SER A 84 -11.18 6.50 -9.84
CA SER A 84 -9.81 6.45 -10.30
C SER A 84 -9.09 7.78 -10.07
N GLY A 85 -7.77 7.75 -10.09
CA GLY A 85 -6.99 8.97 -9.92
C GLY A 85 -5.50 8.72 -9.81
N LEU A 86 -4.73 9.82 -9.79
CA LEU A 86 -3.30 9.81 -9.64
C LEU A 86 -2.88 10.77 -8.53
N ALA A 87 -2.17 10.27 -7.54
CA ALA A 87 -1.52 11.06 -6.49
C ALA A 87 0.00 10.97 -6.62
N LEU A 88 0.67 12.10 -6.47
CA LEU A 88 2.12 12.20 -6.57
C LEU A 88 2.70 12.63 -5.22
N MET A 89 3.69 11.90 -4.73
CA MET A 89 4.39 12.19 -3.48
C MET A 89 5.85 12.52 -3.78
N PHE A 90 6.22 13.77 -3.56
CA PHE A 90 7.58 14.25 -3.76
C PHE A 90 8.32 14.38 -2.43
N GLY A 91 9.61 14.11 -2.44
CA GLY A 91 10.47 14.32 -1.28
C GLY A 91 11.90 13.85 -1.55
N ILE A 92 12.85 14.44 -0.85
CA ILE A 92 14.26 14.03 -0.95
C ILE A 92 14.43 12.56 -0.48
N PRO A 93 15.48 11.87 -0.93
CA PRO A 93 15.82 10.53 -0.40
C PRO A 93 15.91 10.57 1.14
N GLY A 94 15.35 9.55 1.80
CA GLY A 94 15.35 9.46 3.26
C GLY A 94 14.30 10.32 3.98
N SER A 95 13.43 11.05 3.28
CA SER A 95 12.36 11.88 3.89
C SER A 95 11.20 11.08 4.50
N GLY A 96 11.25 9.75 4.46
CA GLY A 96 10.21 8.91 5.08
C GLY A 96 9.03 8.54 4.18
N LYS A 97 9.08 8.75 2.84
CA LYS A 97 7.99 8.42 1.92
C LYS A 97 7.48 7.00 2.06
N THR A 98 8.38 6.02 2.03
CA THR A 98 8.02 4.59 2.22
C THR A 98 7.40 4.32 3.61
N SER A 99 7.87 5.03 4.64
CA SER A 99 7.27 4.94 5.97
C SER A 99 5.85 5.50 6.00
N LEU A 100 5.62 6.62 5.33
CA LEU A 100 4.29 7.22 5.18
C LEU A 100 3.33 6.31 4.41
N ILE A 101 3.81 5.66 3.33
CA ILE A 101 3.05 4.66 2.58
C ILE A 101 2.63 3.50 3.49
N LYS A 102 3.54 2.95 4.29
CA LYS A 102 3.21 1.88 5.23
C LYS A 102 2.15 2.31 6.24
N LYS A 103 2.23 3.56 6.70
CA LYS A 103 1.21 4.14 7.59
C LYS A 103 -0.14 4.27 6.89
N LEU A 104 -0.18 4.68 5.62
CA LEU A 104 -1.41 4.74 4.81
C LEU A 104 -2.03 3.35 4.63
N ILE A 105 -1.23 2.34 4.27
CA ILE A 105 -1.70 0.95 4.13
C ILE A 105 -2.32 0.46 5.45
N TYR A 106 -1.69 0.80 6.57
CA TYR A 106 -2.20 0.43 7.89
C TYR A 106 -3.51 1.14 8.25
N ASP A 107 -3.59 2.45 8.00
CA ASP A 107 -4.75 3.27 8.38
C ASP A 107 -5.96 3.06 7.46
N CYS A 108 -5.74 2.59 6.22
CA CYS A 108 -6.76 2.31 5.22
C CYS A 108 -6.96 0.79 5.04
N SER A 109 -7.19 0.06 6.12
CA SER A 109 -7.25 -1.41 6.15
C SER A 109 -8.31 -2.04 5.23
N ASP A 110 -9.34 -1.28 4.86
CA ASP A 110 -10.40 -1.74 3.97
C ASP A 110 -10.07 -1.55 2.47
N THR A 111 -8.90 -0.98 2.17
CA THR A 111 -8.41 -0.73 0.81
C THR A 111 -7.42 -1.82 0.40
N ASN A 112 -7.55 -2.34 -0.82
CA ASN A 112 -6.59 -3.26 -1.38
C ASN A 112 -5.39 -2.50 -1.93
N PHE A 113 -4.20 -2.77 -1.40
CA PHE A 113 -2.96 -2.13 -1.82
C PHE A 113 -2.09 -3.09 -2.63
N TYR A 114 -1.62 -2.60 -3.77
CA TYR A 114 -0.70 -3.31 -4.66
C TYR A 114 0.57 -2.51 -4.84
N ILE A 115 1.73 -3.13 -4.69
CA ILE A 115 3.02 -2.52 -5.02
C ILE A 115 3.43 -3.02 -6.39
N MET A 116 3.74 -2.11 -7.29
CA MET A 116 4.11 -2.41 -8.66
C MET A 116 5.38 -1.64 -9.06
N ASP A 117 6.30 -2.33 -9.72
CA ASP A 117 7.45 -1.66 -10.34
C ASP A 117 7.00 -0.78 -11.51
N PHE A 118 7.51 0.44 -11.53
CA PHE A 118 7.13 1.42 -12.55
C PHE A 118 7.44 0.95 -13.98
N SER A 119 8.46 0.11 -14.20
CA SER A 119 8.79 -0.41 -15.53
C SER A 119 7.68 -1.25 -16.15
N MET A 120 6.78 -1.82 -15.33
CA MET A 120 5.63 -2.59 -15.79
C MET A 120 4.63 -1.73 -16.58
N LEU A 121 4.62 -0.41 -16.38
CA LEU A 121 3.81 0.50 -17.17
C LEU A 121 4.16 0.53 -18.66
N GLN A 122 5.34 0.03 -19.05
CA GLN A 122 5.67 -0.15 -20.46
C GLN A 122 4.71 -1.12 -21.16
N ASN A 123 4.07 -1.99 -20.39
CA ASN A 123 3.07 -2.94 -20.87
C ASN A 123 1.63 -2.40 -20.82
N ILE A 124 1.45 -1.14 -20.45
CA ILE A 124 0.13 -0.52 -20.16
C ILE A 124 -0.83 -0.59 -21.36
N ILE A 125 -0.29 -0.61 -22.59
CA ILE A 125 -1.07 -0.70 -23.83
C ILE A 125 -1.44 -2.17 -24.15
N SER A 126 -0.83 -3.16 -23.47
CA SER A 126 -1.14 -4.55 -23.74
C SER A 126 -2.51 -4.94 -23.16
N GLY A 127 -3.30 -5.68 -23.93
CA GLY A 127 -4.58 -6.19 -23.47
C GLY A 127 -4.46 -7.09 -22.24
N GLN A 128 -3.31 -7.75 -22.03
CA GLN A 128 -3.04 -8.58 -20.86
C GLN A 128 -2.92 -7.72 -19.61
N PHE A 129 -2.23 -6.59 -19.67
CA PHE A 129 -2.09 -5.68 -18.53
C PHE A 129 -3.42 -5.02 -18.18
N LEU A 130 -4.19 -4.58 -19.17
CA LEU A 130 -5.52 -4.01 -18.93
C LEU A 130 -6.47 -5.05 -18.30
N SER A 131 -6.45 -6.30 -18.79
CA SER A 131 -7.23 -7.39 -18.21
C SER A 131 -6.82 -7.69 -16.76
N PHE A 132 -5.53 -7.60 -16.45
CA PHE A 132 -5.02 -7.73 -15.09
C PHE A 132 -5.54 -6.62 -14.20
N LEU A 133 -5.45 -5.35 -14.64
CA LEU A 133 -5.97 -4.19 -13.89
C LEU A 133 -7.48 -4.31 -13.63
N LEU A 134 -8.26 -4.75 -14.61
CA LEU A 134 -9.69 -5.00 -14.45
C LEU A 134 -10.00 -6.05 -13.37
N GLY A 135 -9.07 -6.96 -13.11
CA GLY A 135 -9.16 -7.94 -12.02
C GLY A 135 -8.96 -7.35 -10.63
N LEU A 136 -8.19 -6.24 -10.52
CA LEU A 136 -7.82 -5.67 -9.22
C LEU A 136 -8.92 -4.85 -8.55
N ARG A 137 -9.81 -4.26 -9.27
CA ARG A 137 -10.94 -3.40 -8.86
C ARG A 137 -10.86 -2.79 -7.45
N ASN A 138 -11.20 -1.50 -7.34
CA ASN A 138 -11.16 -0.75 -6.08
C ASN A 138 -9.80 -0.87 -5.35
N ALA A 139 -8.73 -0.60 -6.08
CA ALA A 139 -7.38 -0.80 -5.61
C ALA A 139 -6.58 0.49 -5.58
N VAL A 140 -5.58 0.56 -4.70
CA VAL A 140 -4.52 1.55 -4.75
C VAL A 140 -3.23 0.87 -5.20
N ILE A 141 -2.71 1.28 -6.35
CA ILE A 141 -1.43 0.80 -6.88
C ILE A 141 -0.34 1.80 -6.51
N ILE A 142 0.62 1.33 -5.73
CA ILE A 142 1.77 2.11 -5.28
C ILE A 142 2.94 1.82 -6.20
N MET A 143 3.57 2.89 -6.69
CA MET A 143 4.82 2.82 -7.46
C MET A 143 5.85 3.72 -6.78
N GLU A 144 6.95 3.14 -6.34
CA GLU A 144 8.03 3.88 -5.70
C GLU A 144 9.13 4.25 -6.69
N ASP A 145 9.84 5.34 -6.39
CA ASP A 145 11.04 5.79 -7.10
C ASP A 145 10.81 6.03 -8.61
N CYS A 146 9.71 6.74 -8.93
CA CYS A 146 9.30 7.00 -10.32
C CYS A 146 10.12 8.11 -11.02
N GLU A 147 11.27 8.53 -10.50
CA GLU A 147 12.08 9.63 -11.04
C GLU A 147 12.63 9.40 -12.45
N TYR A 148 12.75 8.15 -12.87
CA TYR A 148 13.15 7.83 -14.26
C TYR A 148 12.20 8.42 -15.30
N VAL A 149 10.94 8.63 -14.90
CA VAL A 149 9.92 9.25 -15.73
C VAL A 149 10.19 10.73 -15.94
N LEU A 150 10.70 11.39 -14.88
CA LEU A 150 10.98 12.83 -14.93
C LEU A 150 12.27 13.16 -15.67
N LYS A 151 13.24 12.24 -15.70
CA LYS A 151 14.55 12.45 -16.34
C LYS A 151 14.51 12.49 -17.88
N ARG A 152 13.44 12.02 -18.51
CA ARG A 152 13.25 12.09 -19.97
C ARG A 152 12.59 13.40 -20.42
N ARG A 153 12.98 14.52 -19.82
CA ARG A 153 12.42 15.86 -20.12
C ARG A 153 12.79 16.43 -21.48
N ASP A 154 13.66 15.78 -22.25
CA ASP A 154 14.13 16.29 -23.56
C ASP A 154 13.14 16.08 -24.72
N THR A 155 12.05 15.37 -24.48
CA THR A 155 10.93 15.24 -25.43
C THR A 155 9.64 15.71 -24.74
N HIS A 156 8.92 16.61 -25.41
CA HIS A 156 7.76 17.37 -24.90
C HIS A 156 6.61 16.57 -24.25
N GLU A 157 6.64 15.24 -24.28
CA GLU A 157 5.63 14.38 -23.66
C GLU A 157 6.29 13.14 -23.07
N ASN A 158 5.94 12.82 -21.80
CA ASN A 158 6.31 11.55 -21.22
C ASN A 158 5.20 10.53 -21.51
N PRO A 159 5.43 9.56 -22.42
CA PRO A 159 4.36 8.65 -22.84
C PRO A 159 3.80 7.79 -21.71
N LEU A 160 4.59 7.54 -20.65
CA LEU A 160 4.14 6.73 -19.51
C LEU A 160 3.19 7.50 -18.59
N ILE A 161 3.46 8.79 -18.35
CA ILE A 161 2.53 9.65 -17.57
C ILE A 161 1.23 9.82 -18.35
N ASN A 162 1.32 10.09 -19.66
CA ASN A 162 0.13 10.20 -20.49
C ASN A 162 -0.68 8.90 -20.49
N SER A 163 0.00 7.74 -20.48
CA SER A 163 -0.66 6.44 -20.38
C SER A 163 -1.35 6.23 -19.02
N LEU A 164 -0.72 6.65 -17.92
CA LEU A 164 -1.35 6.63 -16.60
C LEU A 164 -2.58 7.53 -16.56
N LEU A 165 -2.46 8.77 -17.05
CA LEU A 165 -3.58 9.70 -17.10
C LEU A 165 -4.73 9.14 -17.96
N ASN A 166 -4.43 8.55 -19.11
CA ASN A 166 -5.43 7.94 -19.98
C ASN A 166 -6.16 6.74 -19.30
N ILE A 167 -5.48 6.01 -18.42
CA ILE A 167 -6.10 4.89 -17.67
C ILE A 167 -6.93 5.42 -16.50
N THR A 168 -6.51 6.51 -15.87
CA THR A 168 -7.23 7.07 -14.72
C THR A 168 -8.38 7.97 -15.14
N ASP A 169 -8.36 8.46 -16.38
CA ASP A 169 -9.38 9.36 -16.90
C ASP A 169 -10.35 8.63 -17.83
N GLY A 170 -11.56 9.14 -17.89
CA GLY A 170 -12.59 8.69 -18.83
C GLY A 170 -13.22 7.34 -18.48
N LEU A 171 -13.89 6.73 -19.46
CA LEU A 171 -14.68 5.50 -19.28
C LEU A 171 -13.87 4.31 -18.76
N VAL A 172 -12.58 4.23 -19.11
CA VAL A 172 -11.71 3.15 -18.62
C VAL A 172 -11.40 3.36 -17.14
N GLY A 173 -11.10 4.60 -16.74
CA GLY A 173 -10.88 4.95 -15.34
C GLY A 173 -12.09 4.63 -14.47
N ASP A 174 -13.28 5.04 -14.91
CA ASP A 174 -14.52 4.74 -14.20
C ASP A 174 -14.76 3.24 -14.02
N ALA A 175 -14.41 2.44 -15.03
CA ALA A 175 -14.58 0.99 -14.98
C ALA A 175 -13.56 0.29 -14.08
N LEU A 176 -12.35 0.82 -13.98
CA LEU A 176 -11.26 0.23 -13.21
C LEU A 176 -11.41 0.51 -11.71
N ASN A 177 -11.82 1.72 -11.34
CA ASN A 177 -11.82 2.18 -9.94
C ASN A 177 -10.45 1.97 -9.28
N ILE A 178 -9.37 2.36 -9.97
CA ILE A 178 -7.97 2.19 -9.54
C ILE A 178 -7.33 3.55 -9.33
N ARG A 179 -6.68 3.71 -8.20
CA ARG A 179 -5.91 4.90 -7.83
C ARG A 179 -4.43 4.57 -7.86
N PHE A 180 -3.64 5.45 -8.45
CA PHE A 180 -2.18 5.31 -8.49
C PHE A 180 -1.54 6.29 -7.52
N LEU A 181 -0.66 5.81 -6.65
CA LEU A 181 0.17 6.60 -5.75
C LEU A 181 1.63 6.45 -6.16
N CYS A 182 2.23 7.50 -6.70
CA CYS A 182 3.60 7.47 -7.20
C CYS A 182 4.52 8.29 -6.31
N THR A 183 5.69 7.75 -5.96
CA THR A 183 6.71 8.50 -5.22
C THR A 183 7.86 8.92 -6.11
N PHE A 184 8.46 10.07 -5.79
CA PHE A 184 9.58 10.68 -6.49
C PHE A 184 10.64 11.16 -5.52
N ASN A 185 11.90 10.83 -5.79
CA ASN A 185 13.06 11.33 -5.07
C ASN A 185 13.53 12.67 -5.68
N ALA A 186 12.68 13.68 -5.62
CA ALA A 186 12.97 15.02 -6.13
C ALA A 186 12.49 16.06 -5.13
N ALA A 187 13.23 17.17 -5.01
CA ALA A 187 12.70 18.39 -4.43
C ALA A 187 11.85 19.09 -5.51
N LEU A 188 10.71 19.59 -5.11
CA LEU A 188 9.88 20.46 -5.92
C LEU A 188 10.56 21.83 -6.08
#